data_6cb494b1405537da541a2ad7384007c6
#
_entry.id   6cb494b1405537da541a2ad7384007c6
#
_cell.length_a   1.000
_cell.length_b   1.000
_cell.length_c   1.000
_cell.angle_alpha   90.00
_cell.angle_beta   90.00
_cell.angle_gamma   90.00
#
_symmetry.space_group_name_H-M   'P 1'
#
loop_
_entity.id
_entity.type
_entity.pdbx_description
1 polymer ?
#
loop_
_entity_poly.entity_id
_entity_poly.type
_entity_poly.pdbx_seq_one_letter_code
_entity_poly.pdbx_strand_id
1 'polypeptide(L)'
;LSTSDAHTLTDGPTIYLTEHVDKVAAFMLQIAKIPTVVMEDIMGIIDFNTRILEDISKTEKLIKDLEGESSVSAGGTNPDDEKKTRKFTSDTRINPETQRLHMKVDEMKKSVKYTALNELFVPNRLEHLKRWTTRTAISNEFTSFVEDDVVAQIMLLNVESHWKLLLLMGIGAITNATDQKYTDIMKTLAKHQKLYLIITATDYIYGTNYQFCHGYIGKDLEGMSQEKAIQSMGRIGRGAIQQDYTIRVRHDAILRHIFTALQSDDKPEVCAMNRLFVTDDDARGF
;
A
#
# COMPACT_ATOMS: atom_id res chain seq x y z
N LEU A 1 -5.69 0.63 -21.70
CA LEU A 1 -6.62 -0.49 -21.73
C LEU A 1 -7.64 -0.22 -22.84
N SER A 2 -7.77 -1.12 -23.81
CA SER A 2 -8.90 -1.01 -24.73
C SER A 2 -10.18 -1.47 -24.00
N THR A 3 -11.29 -0.83 -24.31
CA THR A 3 -12.59 -1.19 -23.73
C THR A 3 -13.00 -2.63 -24.06
N SER A 4 -12.48 -3.20 -25.16
CA SER A 4 -12.72 -4.60 -25.56
C SER A 4 -12.13 -5.61 -24.57
N ASP A 5 -11.07 -5.22 -23.87
CA ASP A 5 -10.36 -6.11 -22.95
C ASP A 5 -10.74 -5.90 -21.48
N ALA A 6 -11.57 -4.90 -21.20
CA ALA A 6 -11.92 -4.55 -19.82
C ALA A 6 -12.59 -5.73 -19.08
N HIS A 7 -13.39 -6.54 -19.79
CA HIS A 7 -14.06 -7.69 -19.20
C HIS A 7 -13.12 -8.80 -18.73
N THR A 8 -11.95 -8.96 -19.38
CA THR A 8 -10.97 -9.98 -18.97
C THR A 8 -10.16 -9.58 -17.73
N LEU A 9 -10.24 -8.30 -17.33
CA LEU A 9 -9.56 -7.79 -16.13
C LEU A 9 -10.46 -7.80 -14.89
N THR A 10 -11.71 -8.21 -15.07
CA THR A 10 -12.69 -8.24 -13.98
C THR A 10 -12.64 -9.54 -13.20
N ASP A 11 -11.88 -10.53 -13.65
CA ASP A 11 -11.93 -11.90 -13.13
C ASP A 11 -10.98 -12.14 -11.95
N GLY A 12 -10.22 -11.15 -11.52
CA GLY A 12 -9.33 -11.32 -10.37
C GLY A 12 -8.36 -10.16 -10.15
N PRO A 13 -7.57 -10.23 -9.05
CA PRO A 13 -6.62 -9.20 -8.72
C PRO A 13 -5.51 -9.09 -9.78
N THR A 14 -5.15 -7.86 -10.10
CA THR A 14 -4.20 -7.50 -11.14
C THR A 14 -2.94 -6.87 -10.54
N ILE A 15 -1.76 -7.22 -11.06
CA ILE A 15 -0.51 -6.53 -10.78
C ILE A 15 -0.10 -5.67 -11.99
N TYR A 16 0.30 -4.43 -11.75
CA TYR A 16 0.89 -3.54 -12.75
C TYR A 16 2.33 -3.23 -12.37
N LEU A 17 3.26 -3.64 -13.22
CA LEU A 17 4.70 -3.44 -13.05
C LEU A 17 5.16 -2.23 -13.83
N THR A 18 5.86 -1.31 -13.17
CA THR A 18 6.35 -0.05 -13.75
C THR A 18 7.48 0.52 -12.88
N GLU A 19 8.44 1.21 -13.48
CA GLU A 19 9.41 2.01 -12.73
C GLU A 19 8.80 3.33 -12.21
N HIS A 20 7.70 3.78 -12.83
CA HIS A 20 7.05 5.04 -12.53
C HIS A 20 5.70 4.86 -11.82
N VAL A 21 5.73 4.30 -10.61
CA VAL A 21 4.52 4.00 -9.81
C VAL A 21 3.63 5.24 -9.66
N ASP A 22 4.20 6.40 -9.33
CA ASP A 22 3.45 7.64 -9.12
C ASP A 22 2.71 8.11 -10.38
N LYS A 23 3.35 7.98 -11.56
CA LYS A 23 2.72 8.36 -12.83
C LYS A 23 1.53 7.46 -13.16
N VAL A 24 1.67 6.16 -12.92
CA VAL A 24 0.57 5.21 -13.14
C VAL A 24 -0.54 5.43 -12.13
N ALA A 25 -0.21 5.69 -10.88
CA ALA A 25 -1.16 6.04 -9.83
C ALA A 25 -1.99 7.30 -10.18
N ALA A 26 -1.32 8.37 -10.59
CA ALA A 26 -1.98 9.60 -11.04
C ALA A 26 -2.88 9.36 -12.27
N PHE A 27 -2.42 8.54 -13.23
CA PHE A 27 -3.21 8.16 -14.38
C PHE A 27 -4.47 7.37 -13.99
N MET A 28 -4.39 6.45 -13.01
CA MET A 28 -5.55 5.71 -12.53
C MET A 28 -6.61 6.64 -11.92
N LEU A 29 -6.20 7.65 -11.16
CA LEU A 29 -7.13 8.67 -10.63
C LEU A 29 -7.78 9.47 -11.77
N GLN A 30 -7.01 9.85 -12.77
CA GLN A 30 -7.52 10.61 -13.91
C GLN A 30 -8.57 9.83 -14.71
N ILE A 31 -8.33 8.55 -15.00
CA ILE A 31 -9.26 7.71 -15.76
C ILE A 31 -10.50 7.30 -14.96
N ALA A 32 -10.46 7.36 -13.64
CA ALA A 32 -11.61 7.08 -12.79
C ALA A 32 -12.76 8.08 -13.02
N LYS A 33 -12.45 9.27 -13.57
CA LYS A 33 -13.42 10.33 -13.89
C LYS A 33 -14.36 10.64 -12.72
N ILE A 34 -13.80 10.71 -11.51
CA ILE A 34 -14.53 11.12 -10.32
C ILE A 34 -14.89 12.61 -10.52
N PRO A 35 -16.16 13.02 -10.38
CA PRO A 35 -16.55 14.41 -10.50
C PRO A 35 -15.78 15.28 -9.50
N THR A 36 -15.40 16.48 -9.92
CA THR A 36 -14.61 17.41 -9.11
C THR A 36 -15.26 17.68 -7.75
N VAL A 37 -16.58 17.84 -7.71
CA VAL A 37 -17.32 18.08 -6.45
C VAL A 37 -17.15 16.90 -5.48
N VAL A 38 -17.25 15.64 -5.96
CA VAL A 38 -17.09 14.46 -5.12
C VAL A 38 -15.64 14.34 -4.65
N MET A 39 -14.69 14.68 -5.52
CA MET A 39 -13.26 14.69 -5.17
C MET A 39 -12.98 15.74 -4.08
N GLU A 40 -13.48 16.94 -4.24
CA GLU A 40 -13.32 18.04 -3.27
C GLU A 40 -13.94 17.69 -1.91
N ASP A 41 -15.13 17.07 -1.89
CA ASP A 41 -15.77 16.61 -0.66
C ASP A 41 -14.92 15.57 0.08
N ILE A 42 -14.42 14.55 -0.63
CA ILE A 42 -13.56 13.52 -0.04
C ILE A 42 -12.26 14.11 0.44
N MET A 43 -11.60 14.97 -0.36
CA MET A 43 -10.37 15.63 0.01
C MET A 43 -10.57 16.54 1.22
N GLY A 44 -11.69 17.28 1.27
CA GLY A 44 -12.06 18.11 2.43
C GLY A 44 -12.20 17.28 3.72
N ILE A 45 -12.76 16.08 3.64
CA ILE A 45 -12.85 15.16 4.79
C ILE A 45 -11.45 14.66 5.18
N ILE A 46 -10.61 14.28 4.21
CA ILE A 46 -9.24 13.83 4.45
C ILE A 46 -8.42 14.94 5.12
N ASP A 47 -8.49 16.17 4.61
CA ASP A 47 -7.77 17.32 5.16
C ASP A 47 -8.25 17.65 6.59
N PHE A 48 -9.56 17.58 6.82
CA PHE A 48 -10.12 17.76 8.15
C PHE A 48 -9.58 16.71 9.13
N ASN A 49 -9.57 15.43 8.75
CA ASN A 49 -9.05 14.36 9.58
C ASN A 49 -7.53 14.52 9.82
N THR A 50 -6.78 14.96 8.83
CA THR A 50 -5.33 15.19 8.96
C THR A 50 -5.04 16.24 10.02
N ARG A 51 -5.78 17.37 10.03
CA ARG A 51 -5.65 18.42 11.07
C ARG A 51 -5.97 17.88 12.46
N ILE A 52 -7.04 17.10 12.59
CA ILE A 52 -7.38 16.44 13.87
C ILE A 52 -6.27 15.53 14.36
N LEU A 53 -5.68 14.72 13.47
CA LEU A 53 -4.58 13.83 13.82
C LEU A 53 -3.32 14.58 14.26
N GLU A 54 -3.01 15.69 13.61
CA GLU A 54 -1.91 16.57 14.03
C GLU A 54 -2.16 17.13 15.43
N ASP A 55 -3.38 17.58 15.71
CA ASP A 55 -3.73 18.12 17.01
C ASP A 55 -3.76 17.04 18.11
N ILE A 56 -4.21 15.82 17.80
CA ILE A 56 -4.09 14.67 18.69
C ILE A 56 -2.61 14.39 18.99
N SER A 57 -1.75 14.34 17.98
CA SER A 57 -0.32 14.08 18.15
C SER A 57 0.37 15.14 19.01
N LYS A 58 0.03 16.41 18.82
CA LYS A 58 0.52 17.52 19.67
C LYS A 58 0.06 17.36 21.11
N THR A 59 -1.22 17.02 21.31
CA THR A 59 -1.79 16.85 22.65
C THR A 59 -1.22 15.61 23.35
N GLU A 60 -1.02 14.51 22.65
CA GLU A 60 -0.38 13.29 23.20
C GLU A 60 1.09 13.52 23.58
N LYS A 61 1.83 14.38 22.86
CA LYS A 61 3.18 14.81 23.26
C LYS A 61 3.15 15.60 24.55
N LEU A 62 2.23 16.57 24.68
CA LEU A 62 2.06 17.33 25.91
C LEU A 62 1.73 16.44 27.13
N ILE A 63 0.89 15.45 26.92
CA ILE A 63 0.59 14.44 27.97
C ILE A 63 1.84 13.71 28.42
N LYS A 64 2.66 13.23 27.48
CA LYS A 64 3.91 12.54 27.78
C LYS A 64 4.92 13.44 28.51
N ASP A 65 5.02 14.70 28.13
CA ASP A 65 5.91 15.65 28.77
C ASP A 65 5.48 15.90 30.22
N LEU A 66 4.17 16.10 30.49
CA LEU A 66 3.61 16.28 31.83
C LEU A 66 3.75 15.02 32.72
N GLU A 67 3.60 13.84 32.14
CA GLU A 67 3.82 12.56 32.84
C GLU A 67 5.30 12.34 33.13
N GLY A 68 6.21 12.73 32.23
CA GLY A 68 7.65 12.68 32.41
C GLY A 68 8.13 13.61 33.53
N GLU A 69 7.62 14.82 33.61
CA GLU A 69 7.95 15.76 34.70
C GLU A 69 7.44 15.28 36.08
N SER A 70 6.29 14.62 36.11
CA SER A 70 5.71 14.05 37.33
C SER A 70 6.56 12.88 37.89
N SER A 71 7.22 12.14 37.03
CA SER A 71 8.10 11.02 37.42
C SER A 71 9.48 11.50 37.95
N VAL A 72 9.96 12.63 37.47
CA VAL A 72 11.26 13.21 37.90
C VAL A 72 11.15 13.89 39.26
N SER A 73 10.00 14.47 39.60
CA SER A 73 9.79 15.12 40.92
C SER A 73 9.57 14.13 42.09
N ALA A 74 9.36 12.83 41.80
CA ALA A 74 9.22 11.79 42.83
C ALA A 74 10.54 11.09 43.22
N GLY A 75 11.68 11.47 42.63
CA GLY A 75 12.98 10.83 42.76
C GLY A 75 13.98 11.53 43.71
N GLY A 76 13.53 12.32 44.68
CA GLY A 76 14.39 13.00 45.66
C GLY A 76 14.21 12.51 47.08
N THR A 77 14.69 11.33 47.45
CA THR A 77 14.92 10.96 48.87
C THR A 77 16.09 9.98 49.00
N ASN A 78 16.89 10.25 50.04
CA ASN A 78 18.15 9.68 50.47
C ASN A 78 18.22 8.14 50.50
N PRO A 79 19.46 7.59 50.34
CA PRO A 79 19.69 6.16 50.41
C PRO A 79 19.98 5.74 51.87
N ASP A 80 18.96 5.52 52.68
CA ASP A 80 19.03 4.78 53.93
C ASP A 80 17.62 4.55 54.48
N ASP A 81 16.98 3.45 54.06
CA ASP A 81 16.06 2.67 54.92
C ASP A 81 15.72 1.35 54.24
N GLU A 82 16.27 0.28 54.75
CA GLU A 82 15.95 -1.10 54.41
C GLU A 82 14.56 -1.51 54.94
N LYS A 83 13.87 -2.30 54.09
CA LYS A 83 12.80 -3.22 54.41
C LYS A 83 11.46 -2.65 54.89
N LYS A 84 10.54 -2.50 53.94
CA LYS A 84 9.14 -2.93 54.15
C LYS A 84 8.47 -3.13 52.81
N THR A 85 8.13 -4.37 52.48
CA THR A 85 7.22 -4.80 51.42
C THR A 85 5.97 -3.92 51.41
N ARG A 86 5.87 -2.96 50.50
CA ARG A 86 4.63 -2.24 50.21
C ARG A 86 4.01 -2.79 48.94
N LYS A 87 2.84 -3.41 49.10
CA LYS A 87 1.87 -3.70 48.07
C LYS A 87 1.73 -2.45 47.18
N PHE A 88 2.00 -2.60 45.90
CA PHE A 88 1.70 -1.62 44.88
C PHE A 88 0.16 -1.49 44.79
N THR A 89 -0.42 -0.57 45.49
CA THR A 89 -1.74 -0.03 45.22
C THR A 89 -1.58 1.06 44.18
N SER A 90 -2.11 0.78 42.99
CA SER A 90 -2.17 1.67 41.84
C SER A 90 -3.15 2.83 42.14
N ASP A 91 -2.68 3.83 42.88
CA ASP A 91 -3.36 5.12 43.01
C ASP A 91 -2.35 6.23 42.69
N THR A 92 -1.85 6.20 41.45
CA THR A 92 -1.21 7.37 40.86
C THR A 92 -2.34 8.35 40.57
N ARG A 93 -2.53 9.35 41.47
CA ARG A 93 -3.44 10.48 41.20
C ARG A 93 -2.98 11.11 39.87
N ILE A 94 -3.68 10.77 38.79
CA ILE A 94 -3.50 11.39 37.48
C ILE A 94 -3.74 12.89 37.68
N ASN A 95 -2.77 13.70 37.26
CA ASN A 95 -2.88 15.15 37.32
C ASN A 95 -4.20 15.55 36.64
N PRO A 96 -5.05 16.41 37.28
CA PRO A 96 -6.31 16.84 36.68
C PRO A 96 -6.15 17.45 35.28
N GLU A 97 -4.99 18.04 34.98
CA GLU A 97 -4.65 18.59 33.69
C GLU A 97 -4.44 17.49 32.64
N THR A 98 -3.69 16.45 32.99
CA THR A 98 -3.48 15.27 32.14
C THR A 98 -4.81 14.58 31.83
N GLN A 99 -5.70 14.46 32.82
CA GLN A 99 -7.02 13.88 32.62
C GLN A 99 -7.88 14.71 31.64
N ARG A 100 -7.83 16.03 31.71
CA ARG A 100 -8.51 16.93 30.78
C ARG A 100 -7.96 16.77 29.36
N LEU A 101 -6.65 16.63 29.22
CA LEU A 101 -6.02 16.42 27.91
C LEU A 101 -6.41 15.05 27.31
N HIS A 102 -6.49 14.00 28.12
CA HIS A 102 -6.99 12.70 27.65
C HIS A 102 -8.44 12.78 27.16
N MET A 103 -9.33 13.45 27.92
CA MET A 103 -10.71 13.65 27.46
C MET A 103 -10.78 14.43 26.15
N LYS A 104 -9.94 15.45 25.98
CA LYS A 104 -9.85 16.23 24.74
C LYS A 104 -9.39 15.35 23.56
N VAL A 105 -8.42 14.47 23.79
CA VAL A 105 -7.96 13.51 22.76
C VAL A 105 -9.11 12.57 22.37
N ASP A 106 -9.87 12.07 23.35
CA ASP A 106 -11.01 11.18 23.08
C ASP A 106 -12.13 11.88 22.31
N GLU A 107 -12.41 13.15 22.62
CA GLU A 107 -13.35 13.99 21.84
C GLU A 107 -12.87 14.19 20.41
N MET A 108 -11.60 14.53 20.23
CA MET A 108 -10.99 14.68 18.90
C MET A 108 -11.06 13.37 18.10
N LYS A 109 -10.77 12.21 18.71
CA LYS A 109 -10.92 10.90 18.07
C LYS A 109 -12.36 10.63 17.63
N LYS A 110 -13.36 11.03 18.42
CA LYS A 110 -14.78 10.89 18.06
C LYS A 110 -15.21 11.83 16.93
N SER A 111 -14.53 12.96 16.72
CA SER A 111 -14.85 13.91 15.67
C SER A 111 -14.32 13.55 14.29
N VAL A 112 -13.52 12.49 14.19
CA VAL A 112 -13.00 11.97 12.92
C VAL A 112 -14.16 11.55 12.01
N LYS A 113 -14.15 12.05 10.78
CA LYS A 113 -15.19 11.75 9.77
C LYS A 113 -14.75 10.60 8.89
N TYR A 114 -15.68 9.72 8.59
CA TYR A 114 -15.47 8.62 7.67
C TYR A 114 -16.29 8.84 6.41
N THR A 115 -15.72 8.49 5.28
CA THR A 115 -16.42 8.51 4.01
C THR A 115 -15.98 7.32 3.18
N ALA A 116 -16.90 6.71 2.49
CA ALA A 116 -16.64 5.68 1.50
C ALA A 116 -16.80 6.28 0.11
N LEU A 117 -16.02 5.80 -0.84
CA LEU A 117 -16.19 6.18 -2.22
C LEU A 117 -17.46 5.52 -2.77
N ASN A 118 -18.26 6.28 -3.53
CA ASN A 118 -19.43 5.73 -4.18
C ASN A 118 -19.03 4.60 -5.14
N GLU A 119 -19.81 3.52 -5.16
CA GLU A 119 -19.56 2.32 -5.97
C GLU A 119 -19.41 2.59 -7.47
N LEU A 120 -19.98 3.68 -7.96
CA LEU A 120 -19.81 4.16 -9.34
C LEU A 120 -18.35 4.44 -9.71
N PHE A 121 -17.51 4.73 -8.74
CA PHE A 121 -16.10 5.10 -8.94
C PHE A 121 -15.13 4.01 -8.47
N VAL A 122 -15.63 2.96 -7.84
CA VAL A 122 -14.81 1.82 -7.41
C VAL A 122 -14.72 0.82 -8.56
N PRO A 123 -13.51 0.54 -9.08
CA PRO A 123 -13.32 -0.41 -10.17
C PRO A 123 -13.97 -1.76 -9.88
N ASN A 124 -14.55 -2.36 -10.89
CA ASN A 124 -15.24 -3.67 -10.86
C ASN A 124 -16.45 -3.78 -9.93
N ARG A 125 -16.94 -2.70 -9.36
CA ARG A 125 -18.28 -2.70 -8.77
C ARG A 125 -19.33 -2.73 -9.85
N LEU A 126 -20.46 -3.36 -9.57
CA LEU A 126 -21.57 -3.52 -10.54
C LEU A 126 -21.98 -2.17 -11.16
N GLU A 127 -22.10 -1.13 -10.35
CA GLU A 127 -22.48 0.21 -10.81
C GLU A 127 -21.39 0.85 -11.70
N HIS A 128 -20.10 0.59 -11.39
CA HIS A 128 -18.99 1.01 -12.25
C HIS A 128 -18.99 0.26 -13.58
N LEU A 129 -19.22 -1.04 -13.57
CA LEU A 129 -19.23 -1.89 -14.76
C LEU A 129 -20.38 -1.48 -15.71
N LYS A 130 -21.57 -1.15 -15.19
CA LYS A 130 -22.69 -0.65 -15.98
C LYS A 130 -22.38 0.59 -16.82
N ARG A 131 -21.39 1.39 -16.43
CA ARG A 131 -20.94 2.57 -17.20
C ARG A 131 -20.10 2.21 -18.42
N TRP A 132 -19.46 1.04 -18.42
CA TRP A 132 -18.49 0.64 -19.44
C TRP A 132 -18.92 -0.56 -20.28
N THR A 133 -19.97 -1.25 -19.90
CA THR A 133 -20.48 -2.41 -20.62
C THR A 133 -22.00 -2.36 -20.77
N THR A 134 -22.47 -2.83 -21.91
CA THR A 134 -23.91 -3.03 -22.17
C THR A 134 -24.40 -4.40 -21.69
N ARG A 135 -23.52 -5.25 -21.18
CA ARG A 135 -23.89 -6.57 -20.66
C ARG A 135 -24.61 -6.44 -19.34
N THR A 136 -25.75 -7.10 -19.22
CA THR A 136 -26.60 -7.10 -18.02
C THR A 136 -26.10 -8.04 -16.92
N ALA A 137 -25.27 -9.01 -17.28
CA ALA A 137 -24.64 -9.93 -16.33
C ALA A 137 -23.21 -10.21 -16.77
N ILE A 138 -22.26 -10.02 -15.86
CA ILE A 138 -20.86 -10.45 -15.99
C ILE A 138 -20.70 -11.59 -15.01
N SER A 139 -20.47 -12.80 -15.51
CA SER A 139 -20.20 -13.97 -14.67
C SER A 139 -18.74 -13.91 -14.18
N ASN A 140 -18.52 -14.30 -12.93
CA ASN A 140 -17.19 -14.40 -12.31
C ASN A 140 -16.44 -13.07 -12.17
N GLU A 141 -17.15 -11.96 -11.98
CA GLU A 141 -16.50 -10.69 -11.71
C GLU A 141 -15.82 -10.69 -10.34
N PHE A 142 -14.56 -10.27 -10.30
CA PHE A 142 -13.87 -9.95 -9.08
C PHE A 142 -14.23 -8.54 -8.64
N THR A 143 -14.67 -8.40 -7.39
CA THR A 143 -15.06 -7.11 -6.85
C THR A 143 -14.13 -6.76 -5.70
N SER A 144 -13.37 -5.67 -5.83
CA SER A 144 -12.63 -5.12 -4.71
C SER A 144 -13.59 -4.64 -3.63
N PHE A 145 -13.28 -4.96 -2.38
CA PHE A 145 -14.09 -4.54 -1.25
C PHE A 145 -13.19 -4.08 -0.11
N VAL A 146 -13.41 -2.85 0.34
CA VAL A 146 -12.75 -2.32 1.54
C VAL A 146 -13.81 -2.17 2.61
N GLU A 147 -13.65 -2.87 3.71
CA GLU A 147 -14.59 -2.88 4.84
C GLU A 147 -14.58 -1.54 5.58
N ASP A 148 -15.67 -1.16 6.24
CA ASP A 148 -15.82 0.16 6.86
C ASP A 148 -14.77 0.44 7.95
N ASP A 149 -14.35 -0.57 8.68
CA ASP A 149 -13.28 -0.47 9.67
C ASP A 149 -11.91 -0.21 9.02
N VAL A 150 -11.66 -0.77 7.84
CA VAL A 150 -10.45 -0.51 7.07
C VAL A 150 -10.52 0.86 6.40
N VAL A 151 -11.70 1.30 5.94
CA VAL A 151 -11.92 2.68 5.46
C VAL A 151 -11.54 3.67 6.56
N ALA A 152 -11.99 3.42 7.81
CA ALA A 152 -11.62 4.23 8.95
C ALA A 152 -10.10 4.31 9.15
N GLN A 153 -9.40 3.17 9.06
CA GLN A 153 -7.95 3.13 9.18
C GLN A 153 -7.25 3.88 8.03
N ILE A 154 -7.72 3.72 6.79
CA ILE A 154 -7.18 4.44 5.62
C ILE A 154 -7.30 5.96 5.80
N MET A 155 -8.45 6.44 6.28
CA MET A 155 -8.68 7.86 6.49
C MET A 155 -7.74 8.47 7.53
N LEU A 156 -7.25 7.65 8.47
CA LEU A 156 -6.33 8.05 9.54
C LEU A 156 -4.83 7.90 9.19
N LEU A 157 -4.49 7.41 7.99
CA LEU A 157 -3.09 7.31 7.56
C LEU A 157 -2.44 8.69 7.41
N ASN A 158 -1.15 8.76 7.74
CA ASN A 158 -0.34 9.96 7.49
C ASN A 158 0.39 9.85 6.14
N VAL A 159 -0.38 9.80 5.06
CA VAL A 159 0.12 9.77 3.68
C VAL A 159 -0.65 10.79 2.85
N GLU A 160 -0.11 11.15 1.69
CA GLU A 160 -0.78 12.08 0.79
C GLU A 160 -2.17 11.58 0.39
N SER A 161 -3.10 12.51 0.22
CA SER A 161 -4.53 12.24 0.01
C SER A 161 -4.81 11.33 -1.18
N HIS A 162 -4.01 11.43 -2.24
CA HIS A 162 -4.19 10.60 -3.43
C HIS A 162 -3.94 9.09 -3.16
N TRP A 163 -3.00 8.73 -2.25
CA TRP A 163 -2.77 7.34 -1.86
C TRP A 163 -3.94 6.76 -1.07
N LYS A 164 -4.56 7.58 -0.19
CA LYS A 164 -5.78 7.18 0.53
C LYS A 164 -6.91 6.90 -0.45
N LEU A 165 -7.11 7.81 -1.41
CA LEU A 165 -8.16 7.69 -2.41
C LEU A 165 -7.99 6.44 -3.28
N LEU A 166 -6.76 6.14 -3.71
CA LEU A 166 -6.46 4.92 -4.45
C LEU A 166 -6.80 3.66 -3.65
N LEU A 167 -6.44 3.60 -2.37
CA LEU A 167 -6.82 2.46 -1.52
C LEU A 167 -8.34 2.32 -1.38
N LEU A 168 -9.08 3.42 -1.23
CA LEU A 168 -10.55 3.40 -1.21
C LEU A 168 -11.14 2.89 -2.53
N MET A 169 -10.44 3.07 -3.65
CA MET A 169 -10.79 2.50 -4.95
C MET A 169 -10.41 1.02 -5.09
N GLY A 170 -9.76 0.42 -4.11
CA GLY A 170 -9.21 -0.92 -4.21
C GLY A 170 -7.91 -1.00 -5.01
N ILE A 171 -7.17 0.11 -5.12
CA ILE A 171 -5.89 0.19 -5.82
C ILE A 171 -4.79 0.41 -4.80
N GLY A 172 -3.90 -0.56 -4.65
CA GLY A 172 -2.69 -0.46 -3.83
C GLY A 172 -1.50 0.00 -4.65
N ALA A 173 -0.55 0.68 -4.01
CA ALA A 173 0.72 1.03 -4.61
C ALA A 173 1.86 0.71 -3.65
N ILE A 174 2.93 0.14 -4.16
CA ILE A 174 4.15 -0.12 -3.40
C ILE A 174 5.22 0.83 -3.89
N THR A 175 5.56 1.79 -3.04
CA THR A 175 6.58 2.80 -3.29
C THR A 175 7.30 3.13 -2.00
N ASN A 176 8.52 3.66 -2.11
CA ASN A 176 9.29 4.12 -0.94
C ASN A 176 8.72 5.41 -0.31
N ALA A 177 7.80 6.09 -1.00
CA ALA A 177 7.19 7.32 -0.52
C ALA A 177 6.04 7.10 0.47
N THR A 178 5.61 5.85 0.70
CA THR A 178 4.48 5.55 1.59
C THR A 178 4.94 5.13 2.98
N ASP A 179 4.15 5.51 3.99
CA ASP A 179 4.37 5.14 5.39
C ASP A 179 4.22 3.61 5.60
N GLN A 180 4.89 3.09 6.63
CA GLN A 180 4.82 1.68 7.01
C GLN A 180 3.37 1.22 7.27
N LYS A 181 2.56 2.05 7.94
CA LYS A 181 1.14 1.74 8.21
C LYS A 181 0.33 1.58 6.94
N TYR A 182 0.57 2.44 5.93
CA TYR A 182 -0.05 2.31 4.61
C TYR A 182 0.31 0.96 3.98
N THR A 183 1.60 0.63 4.01
CA THR A 183 2.11 -0.61 3.44
C THR A 183 1.51 -1.84 4.14
N ASP A 184 1.33 -1.80 5.45
CA ASP A 184 0.75 -2.91 6.22
C ASP A 184 -0.75 -3.11 5.92
N ILE A 185 -1.52 -2.02 5.84
CA ILE A 185 -2.93 -2.08 5.42
C ILE A 185 -3.04 -2.62 3.99
N MET A 186 -2.26 -2.07 3.07
CA MET A 186 -2.24 -2.49 1.66
C MET A 186 -1.88 -3.98 1.54
N LYS A 187 -0.86 -4.47 2.26
CA LYS A 187 -0.47 -5.88 2.29
C LYS A 187 -1.58 -6.78 2.85
N THR A 188 -2.26 -6.34 3.90
CA THR A 188 -3.39 -7.06 4.49
C THR A 188 -4.53 -7.19 3.48
N LEU A 189 -4.91 -6.10 2.82
CA LEU A 189 -5.92 -6.10 1.77
C LEU A 189 -5.53 -7.00 0.59
N ALA A 190 -4.26 -6.94 0.16
CA ALA A 190 -3.74 -7.78 -0.91
C ALA A 190 -3.78 -9.27 -0.56
N LYS A 191 -3.39 -9.63 0.67
CA LYS A 191 -3.43 -11.01 1.17
C LYS A 191 -4.85 -11.59 1.17
N HIS A 192 -5.84 -10.78 1.50
CA HIS A 192 -7.24 -11.17 1.49
C HIS A 192 -7.93 -10.96 0.13
N GLN A 193 -7.16 -10.63 -0.91
CA GLN A 193 -7.67 -10.39 -2.28
C GLN A 193 -8.76 -9.31 -2.34
N LYS A 194 -8.61 -8.26 -1.53
CA LYS A 194 -9.55 -7.13 -1.48
C LYS A 194 -9.16 -6.00 -2.42
N LEU A 195 -7.95 -6.04 -3.01
CA LEU A 195 -7.48 -5.04 -3.96
C LEU A 195 -7.69 -5.52 -5.39
N TYR A 196 -8.25 -4.64 -6.20
CA TYR A 196 -8.42 -4.84 -7.64
C TYR A 196 -7.09 -4.76 -8.40
N LEU A 197 -6.25 -3.80 -8.03
CA LEU A 197 -4.99 -3.51 -8.71
C LEU A 197 -3.89 -3.23 -7.68
N ILE A 198 -2.70 -3.75 -7.93
CA ILE A 198 -1.49 -3.36 -7.21
C ILE A 198 -0.49 -2.81 -8.23
N ILE A 199 -0.05 -1.57 -8.03
CA ILE A 199 0.98 -0.90 -8.83
C ILE A 199 2.30 -1.01 -8.07
N THR A 200 3.34 -1.52 -8.70
CA THR A 200 4.63 -1.72 -8.03
C THR A 200 5.80 -1.67 -9.01
N ALA A 201 6.96 -1.29 -8.50
CA ALA A 201 8.22 -1.48 -9.19
C ALA A 201 8.65 -2.95 -9.17
N THR A 202 9.54 -3.30 -10.10
CA THR A 202 9.99 -4.69 -10.27
C THR A 202 10.70 -5.26 -9.05
N ASP A 203 11.36 -4.42 -8.25
CA ASP A 203 12.13 -4.84 -7.07
C ASP A 203 11.26 -5.38 -5.94
N TYR A 204 10.01 -4.93 -5.85
CA TYR A 204 9.07 -5.37 -4.81
C TYR A 204 8.35 -6.69 -5.11
N ILE A 205 8.56 -7.27 -6.29
CA ILE A 205 8.01 -8.58 -6.65
C ILE A 205 8.64 -9.68 -5.78
N TYR A 206 9.88 -9.48 -5.38
CA TYR A 206 10.61 -10.42 -4.53
C TYR A 206 10.04 -10.41 -3.10
N GLY A 207 9.71 -11.58 -2.58
CA GLY A 207 9.21 -11.74 -1.21
C GLY A 207 7.69 -11.56 -1.02
N THR A 208 6.95 -11.18 -2.05
CA THR A 208 5.49 -11.13 -1.96
C THR A 208 4.89 -12.48 -2.39
N ASN A 209 3.92 -12.97 -1.62
CA ASN A 209 3.21 -14.22 -1.94
C ASN A 209 1.72 -13.95 -2.22
N TYR A 210 1.43 -12.83 -2.88
CA TYR A 210 0.07 -12.52 -3.30
C TYR A 210 -0.29 -13.28 -4.56
N GLN A 211 -1.57 -13.62 -4.69
CA GLN A 211 -2.08 -14.32 -5.85
C GLN A 211 -2.68 -13.30 -6.81
N PHE A 212 -2.15 -13.29 -8.04
CA PHE A 212 -2.64 -12.43 -9.11
C PHE A 212 -3.19 -13.27 -10.23
N CYS A 213 -4.31 -12.84 -10.80
CA CYS A 213 -4.89 -13.46 -11.99
C CYS A 213 -4.37 -12.79 -13.25
N HIS A 214 -4.10 -11.51 -13.19
CA HIS A 214 -3.66 -10.72 -14.33
C HIS A 214 -2.41 -9.91 -14.03
N GLY A 215 -1.58 -9.69 -15.05
CA GLY A 215 -0.38 -8.88 -14.96
C GLY A 215 -0.22 -7.95 -16.14
N TYR A 216 0.28 -6.75 -15.85
CA TYR A 216 0.73 -5.79 -16.84
C TYR A 216 2.20 -5.50 -16.62
N ILE A 217 2.98 -5.58 -17.70
CA ILE A 217 4.36 -5.12 -17.73
C ILE A 217 4.38 -3.79 -18.46
N GLY A 218 4.78 -2.74 -17.74
CA GLY A 218 4.82 -1.37 -18.21
C GLY A 218 5.79 -1.18 -19.40
N LYS A 219 5.54 -0.15 -20.19
CA LYS A 219 6.40 0.20 -21.32
C LYS A 219 7.80 0.63 -20.88
N ASP A 220 7.90 1.24 -19.74
CA ASP A 220 9.12 1.75 -19.12
C ASP A 220 10.08 0.66 -18.61
N LEU A 221 9.67 -0.60 -18.66
CA LEU A 221 10.47 -1.76 -18.28
C LEU A 221 11.19 -2.42 -19.44
N GLU A 222 11.42 -1.71 -20.53
CA GLU A 222 12.08 -2.25 -21.75
C GLU A 222 13.49 -2.79 -21.46
N GLY A 223 14.21 -2.21 -20.51
CA GLY A 223 15.54 -2.67 -20.06
C GLY A 223 15.54 -3.78 -19.00
N MET A 224 14.37 -4.36 -18.68
CA MET A 224 14.26 -5.42 -17.67
C MET A 224 14.94 -6.70 -18.16
N SER A 225 15.75 -7.36 -17.29
CA SER A 225 16.38 -8.63 -17.62
C SER A 225 15.35 -9.74 -17.88
N GLN A 226 15.74 -10.73 -18.70
CA GLN A 226 14.88 -11.87 -19.02
C GLN A 226 14.44 -12.62 -17.76
N GLU A 227 15.36 -12.87 -16.84
CA GLU A 227 15.11 -13.58 -15.58
C GLU A 227 14.10 -12.79 -14.72
N LYS A 228 14.28 -11.49 -14.63
CA LYS A 228 13.39 -10.60 -13.87
C LYS A 228 11.99 -10.58 -14.48
N ALA A 229 11.89 -10.59 -15.81
CA ALA A 229 10.62 -10.70 -16.52
C ALA A 229 9.93 -12.05 -16.25
N ILE A 230 10.65 -13.17 -16.35
CA ILE A 230 10.12 -14.51 -16.10
C ILE A 230 9.68 -14.64 -14.64
N GLN A 231 10.47 -14.15 -13.68
CA GLN A 231 10.11 -14.19 -12.26
C GLN A 231 8.87 -13.35 -11.96
N SER A 232 8.73 -12.20 -12.63
CA SER A 232 7.55 -11.35 -12.51
C SER A 232 6.31 -12.05 -13.03
N MET A 233 6.40 -12.67 -14.19
CA MET A 233 5.32 -13.47 -14.78
C MET A 233 4.96 -14.67 -13.92
N GLY A 234 5.95 -15.31 -13.28
CA GLY A 234 5.75 -16.42 -12.37
C GLY A 234 4.98 -16.09 -11.08
N ARG A 235 4.58 -14.85 -10.86
CA ARG A 235 3.68 -14.43 -9.77
C ARG A 235 2.21 -14.46 -10.16
N ILE A 236 1.93 -14.60 -11.45
CA ILE A 236 0.58 -14.63 -12.01
C ILE A 236 0.17 -16.08 -12.16
N GLY A 237 -1.09 -16.39 -11.87
CA GLY A 237 -1.61 -17.75 -11.98
C GLY A 237 -1.20 -18.69 -10.85
N ARG A 238 -0.72 -18.18 -9.73
CA ARG A 238 -0.47 -19.00 -8.55
C ARG A 238 -1.75 -19.23 -7.76
N GLY A 239 -2.16 -20.46 -7.66
CA GLY A 239 -3.39 -20.86 -6.97
C GLY A 239 -4.58 -20.98 -7.91
N ALA A 240 -5.56 -21.78 -7.53
CA ALA A 240 -6.76 -22.05 -8.33
C ALA A 240 -7.87 -21.02 -8.08
N ILE A 241 -7.53 -19.70 -8.20
CA ILE A 241 -8.53 -18.63 -7.95
C ILE A 241 -9.48 -18.51 -9.13
N GLN A 242 -8.94 -18.53 -10.34
CA GLN A 242 -9.67 -18.35 -11.59
C GLN A 242 -9.22 -19.37 -12.65
N GLN A 243 -9.99 -19.48 -13.73
CA GLN A 243 -9.67 -20.33 -14.86
C GLN A 243 -8.76 -19.62 -15.88
N ASP A 244 -8.90 -18.29 -16.00
CA ASP A 244 -8.18 -17.48 -16.97
C ASP A 244 -7.13 -16.60 -16.32
N TYR A 245 -5.88 -16.77 -16.75
CA TYR A 245 -4.75 -15.96 -16.34
C TYR A 245 -4.18 -15.22 -17.54
N THR A 246 -3.93 -13.93 -17.42
CA THR A 246 -3.39 -13.14 -18.52
C THR A 246 -2.18 -12.33 -18.13
N ILE A 247 -1.21 -12.26 -19.02
CA ILE A 247 -0.06 -11.35 -18.92
C ILE A 247 -0.06 -10.47 -20.16
N ARG A 248 -0.03 -9.17 -19.93
CA ARG A 248 0.00 -8.15 -20.99
C ARG A 248 1.28 -7.37 -20.93
N VAL A 249 2.05 -7.47 -21.98
CA VAL A 249 3.30 -6.74 -22.15
C VAL A 249 3.02 -5.52 -23.03
N ARG A 250 3.37 -4.33 -22.55
CA ARG A 250 3.08 -3.07 -23.25
C ARG A 250 4.08 -2.73 -24.36
N HIS A 251 5.20 -3.46 -24.45
CA HIS A 251 6.23 -3.24 -25.46
C HIS A 251 6.75 -4.56 -26.01
N ASP A 252 6.69 -4.72 -27.34
CA ASP A 252 7.08 -5.96 -28.03
C ASP A 252 8.56 -6.33 -27.84
N ALA A 253 9.44 -5.36 -27.59
CA ALA A 253 10.84 -5.62 -27.32
C ALA A 253 11.02 -6.50 -26.04
N ILE A 254 10.26 -6.23 -24.99
CA ILE A 254 10.26 -7.05 -23.76
C ILE A 254 9.85 -8.48 -24.10
N LEU A 255 8.80 -8.63 -24.89
CA LEU A 255 8.30 -9.95 -25.29
C LEU A 255 9.34 -10.72 -26.10
N ARG A 256 9.98 -10.06 -27.08
CA ARG A 256 11.06 -10.67 -27.86
C ARG A 256 12.23 -11.07 -26.99
N HIS A 257 12.63 -10.21 -26.04
CA HIS A 257 13.73 -10.48 -25.12
C HIS A 257 13.48 -11.73 -24.26
N ILE A 258 12.24 -11.96 -23.82
CA ILE A 258 11.85 -13.13 -23.03
C ILE A 258 12.09 -14.44 -23.80
N PHE A 259 11.87 -14.43 -25.12
CA PHE A 259 12.00 -15.62 -25.98
C PHE A 259 13.35 -15.74 -26.70
N THR A 260 14.25 -14.78 -26.51
CA THR A 260 15.60 -14.83 -27.09
C THR A 260 16.48 -15.71 -26.20
N ALA A 261 17.14 -16.69 -26.77
CA ALA A 261 18.12 -17.49 -26.06
C ALA A 261 19.34 -16.62 -25.70
N LEU A 262 19.59 -16.42 -24.42
CA LEU A 262 20.80 -15.75 -23.92
C LEU A 262 21.92 -16.78 -23.77
N GLN A 263 23.13 -16.41 -24.19
CA GLN A 263 24.31 -17.20 -23.86
C GLN A 263 24.58 -17.08 -22.35
N SER A 264 25.18 -18.13 -21.77
CA SER A 264 25.42 -18.19 -20.33
C SER A 264 26.18 -16.97 -19.80
N ASP A 265 27.14 -16.48 -20.60
CA ASP A 265 28.04 -15.39 -20.25
C ASP A 265 27.34 -14.01 -20.32
N ASP A 266 26.21 -13.90 -21.00
CA ASP A 266 25.43 -12.67 -21.12
C ASP A 266 24.48 -12.42 -19.93
N LYS A 267 24.35 -13.38 -19.04
CA LYS A 267 23.45 -13.26 -17.89
C LYS A 267 24.03 -12.34 -16.82
N PRO A 268 23.31 -11.29 -16.42
CA PRO A 268 23.79 -10.34 -15.41
C PRO A 268 24.22 -11.00 -14.10
N GLU A 269 23.52 -12.07 -13.70
CA GLU A 269 23.82 -12.82 -12.49
C GLU A 269 25.14 -13.58 -12.60
N VAL A 270 25.43 -14.18 -13.76
CA VAL A 270 26.70 -14.86 -14.03
C VAL A 270 27.84 -13.86 -14.03
N CYS A 271 27.64 -12.69 -14.69
CA CYS A 271 28.63 -11.60 -14.68
C CYS A 271 28.88 -11.08 -13.25
N ALA A 272 27.84 -10.91 -12.45
CA ALA A 272 27.95 -10.47 -11.07
C ALA A 272 28.68 -11.52 -10.21
N MET A 273 28.34 -12.80 -10.36
CA MET A 273 29.03 -13.90 -9.69
C MET A 273 30.51 -13.97 -10.06
N ASN A 274 30.83 -13.89 -11.35
CA ASN A 274 32.22 -13.92 -11.82
C ASN A 274 33.04 -12.78 -11.23
N ARG A 275 32.46 -11.56 -11.11
CA ARG A 275 33.14 -10.42 -10.46
C ARG A 275 33.44 -10.63 -8.99
N LEU A 276 32.64 -11.42 -8.27
CA LEU A 276 32.89 -11.75 -6.86
C LEU A 276 34.05 -12.71 -6.66
N PHE A 277 34.34 -13.54 -7.68
CA PHE A 277 35.37 -14.57 -7.59
C PHE A 277 36.66 -14.23 -8.35
N VAL A 278 36.68 -13.10 -9.12
CA VAL A 278 37.92 -12.59 -9.71
C VAL A 278 38.76 -11.98 -8.58
N THR A 279 39.85 -12.62 -8.23
CA THR A 279 40.81 -12.10 -7.28
C THR A 279 41.72 -11.03 -7.95
N ASP A 280 42.25 -10.07 -7.18
CA ASP A 280 43.12 -8.99 -7.69
C ASP A 280 44.35 -9.50 -8.47
N ASP A 281 44.73 -10.75 -8.29
CA ASP A 281 45.83 -11.39 -9.03
C ASP A 281 45.47 -11.75 -10.48
N ASP A 282 44.22 -12.06 -10.77
CA ASP A 282 43.74 -12.32 -12.12
C ASP A 282 43.57 -11.04 -12.98
N ALA A 283 43.42 -9.87 -12.31
CA ALA A 283 43.30 -8.57 -12.98
C ALA A 283 44.66 -7.98 -13.47
N ARG A 284 45.80 -8.60 -13.09
CA ARG A 284 47.14 -8.13 -13.49
C ARG A 284 47.76 -8.91 -14.64
N GLY A 285 47.00 -9.84 -15.22
CA GLY A 285 47.44 -10.76 -16.27
C GLY A 285 46.90 -10.48 -17.69
N PHE A 286 46.30 -9.28 -17.94
CA PHE A 286 45.90 -8.83 -19.28
C PHE A 286 46.42 -7.47 -19.60
#